data_f6415641780f6896f0f811f48a6e9c13
#
_entry.id   f6415641780f6896f0f811f48a6e9c13
#
_cell.length_a   1.000
_cell.length_b   1.000
_cell.length_c   1.000
_cell.angle_alpha   90.00
_cell.angle_beta   90.00
_cell.angle_gamma   90.00
#
_symmetry.space_group_name_H-M   'P 1'
#
loop_
_entity.id
_entity.type
_entity.pdbx_description
1 polymer ?
#
loop_
_entity_poly.entity_id
_entity_poly.type
_entity_poly.pdbx_seq_one_letter_code
_entity_poly.pdbx_strand_id
1 'polypeptide(L)'
;QQAAQESSSAEAKEKNITKLHARQQQLAIESHHSTEKVTIDVRYPRRYEDATDIVDLLAGNESILIDFQYMTEVQARRCLDYLDGARHVLAGELRKVANTMYLLTPVGVVVNIEDIRLPEEAQSEEYDFDMKRNRVR
;
A
#
# COMPACT_ATOMS: atom_id res chain seq x y z
N GLN A 1 43.26 5.14 -25.52
CA GLN A 1 42.87 4.55 -24.23
C GLN A 1 41.43 4.93 -23.82
N GLN A 2 40.97 6.14 -24.10
CA GLN A 2 39.59 6.55 -23.77
C GLN A 2 38.53 5.86 -24.65
N ALA A 3 38.78 5.64 -25.91
CA ALA A 3 37.85 4.99 -26.83
C ALA A 3 37.58 3.51 -26.47
N ALA A 4 38.58 2.80 -25.95
CA ALA A 4 38.42 1.41 -25.51
C ALA A 4 37.59 1.30 -24.20
N GLN A 5 37.69 2.28 -23.32
CA GLN A 5 36.90 2.32 -22.10
C GLN A 5 35.42 2.66 -22.39
N GLU A 6 35.17 3.54 -23.33
CA GLU A 6 33.82 3.88 -23.76
C GLU A 6 33.11 2.71 -24.46
N SER A 7 33.84 1.95 -25.29
CA SER A 7 33.26 0.78 -25.94
C SER A 7 32.90 -0.34 -24.95
N SER A 8 33.76 -0.60 -23.96
CA SER A 8 33.48 -1.61 -22.95
C SER A 8 32.31 -1.24 -22.04
N SER A 9 32.14 0.05 -21.74
CA SER A 9 31.01 0.59 -20.97
C SER A 9 29.70 0.47 -21.77
N ALA A 10 29.72 0.73 -23.07
CA ALA A 10 28.57 0.57 -23.95
C ALA A 10 28.14 -0.90 -24.07
N GLU A 11 29.08 -1.82 -24.23
CA GLU A 11 28.79 -3.26 -24.27
C GLU A 11 28.20 -3.76 -22.96
N ALA A 12 28.68 -3.29 -21.81
CA ALA A 12 28.14 -3.65 -20.50
C ALA A 12 26.71 -3.14 -20.35
N LYS A 13 26.40 -1.93 -20.83
CA LYS A 13 25.04 -1.37 -20.83
C LYS A 13 24.10 -2.18 -21.72
N GLU A 14 24.53 -2.58 -22.90
CA GLU A 14 23.73 -3.42 -23.82
C GLU A 14 23.44 -4.79 -23.20
N LYS A 15 24.39 -5.41 -22.56
CA LYS A 15 24.20 -6.69 -21.85
C LYS A 15 23.19 -6.57 -20.71
N ASN A 16 23.26 -5.48 -19.95
CA ASN A 16 22.31 -5.22 -18.86
C ASN A 16 20.90 -5.00 -19.38
N ILE A 17 20.75 -4.24 -20.48
CA ILE A 17 19.44 -4.02 -21.13
C ILE A 17 18.87 -5.35 -21.62
N THR A 18 19.68 -6.20 -22.23
CA THR A 18 19.27 -7.53 -22.71
C THR A 18 18.78 -8.41 -21.56
N LYS A 19 19.47 -8.40 -20.43
CA LYS A 19 19.06 -9.14 -19.24
C LYS A 19 17.71 -8.63 -18.68
N LEU A 20 17.51 -7.31 -18.66
CA LEU A 20 16.26 -6.71 -18.21
C LEU A 20 15.11 -7.09 -19.15
N HIS A 21 15.31 -7.09 -20.45
CA HIS A 21 14.30 -7.53 -21.41
C HIS A 21 13.93 -9.00 -21.26
N ALA A 22 14.93 -9.86 -21.06
CA ALA A 22 14.70 -11.29 -20.82
C ALA A 22 13.89 -11.50 -19.54
N ARG A 23 14.20 -10.77 -18.46
CA ARG A 23 13.46 -10.84 -17.21
C ARG A 23 12.04 -10.33 -17.38
N GLN A 24 11.85 -9.25 -18.12
CA GLN A 24 10.52 -8.71 -18.41
C GLN A 24 9.65 -9.71 -19.15
N GLN A 25 10.19 -10.39 -20.17
CA GLN A 25 9.47 -11.41 -20.91
C GLN A 25 9.09 -12.59 -20.00
N GLN A 26 10.01 -13.02 -19.15
CA GLN A 26 9.76 -14.10 -18.20
C GLN A 26 8.65 -13.74 -17.22
N LEU A 27 8.65 -12.54 -16.66
CA LEU A 27 7.61 -12.05 -15.77
C LEU A 27 6.25 -11.99 -16.47
N ALA A 28 6.22 -11.55 -17.73
CA ALA A 28 4.99 -11.51 -18.51
C ALA A 28 4.41 -12.90 -18.73
N ILE A 29 5.25 -13.89 -19.01
CA ILE A 29 4.83 -15.29 -19.17
C ILE A 29 4.29 -15.84 -17.85
N GLU A 30 5.00 -15.60 -16.76
CA GLU A 30 4.57 -16.04 -15.42
C GLU A 30 3.23 -15.43 -15.03
N SER A 31 3.01 -14.14 -15.33
CA SER A 31 1.75 -13.47 -15.04
C SER A 31 0.57 -14.03 -15.86
N HIS A 32 0.82 -14.46 -17.11
CA HIS A 32 -0.19 -15.11 -17.93
C HIS A 32 -0.56 -16.51 -17.44
N HIS A 33 0.38 -17.21 -16.83
CA HIS A 33 0.13 -18.55 -16.27
C HIS A 33 -0.52 -18.48 -14.89
N SER A 34 -0.41 -17.36 -14.21
CA SER A 34 -1.09 -17.14 -12.93
C SER A 34 -2.57 -16.90 -13.17
N THR A 35 -3.41 -17.78 -12.66
CA THR A 35 -4.87 -17.63 -12.73
C THR A 35 -5.40 -16.63 -11.69
N GLU A 36 -4.57 -16.28 -10.70
CA GLU A 36 -4.92 -15.33 -9.66
C GLU A 36 -4.40 -13.95 -10.00
N LYS A 37 -5.32 -13.03 -10.29
CA LYS A 37 -4.99 -11.62 -10.44
C LYS A 37 -5.00 -10.95 -9.08
N VAL A 38 -3.87 -10.34 -8.73
CA VAL A 38 -3.81 -9.46 -7.57
C VAL A 38 -4.31 -8.09 -7.99
N THR A 39 -5.41 -7.66 -7.39
CA THR A 39 -6.02 -6.36 -7.68
C THR A 39 -5.83 -5.44 -6.47
N ILE A 40 -5.38 -4.23 -6.74
CA ILE A 40 -5.30 -3.17 -5.76
C ILE A 40 -6.20 -2.03 -6.24
N ASP A 41 -7.24 -1.74 -5.47
CA ASP A 41 -8.15 -0.64 -5.75
C ASP A 41 -7.66 0.60 -5.04
N VAL A 42 -7.76 1.76 -5.70
CA VAL A 42 -7.48 3.05 -5.08
C VAL A 42 -8.80 3.78 -4.91
N ARG A 43 -9.12 4.18 -3.69
CA ARG A 43 -10.38 4.84 -3.36
C ARG A 43 -10.14 6.17 -2.65
N TYR A 44 -10.96 7.13 -3.02
CA TYR A 44 -10.97 8.48 -2.44
C TYR A 44 -12.34 8.73 -1.83
N PRO A 45 -12.60 8.24 -0.62
CA PRO A 45 -13.93 8.42 -0.01
C PRO A 45 -14.19 9.89 0.27
N ARG A 46 -15.42 10.32 0.06
CA ARG A 46 -15.88 11.69 0.30
C ARG A 46 -16.93 11.75 1.39
N ARG A 47 -17.60 10.63 1.63
CA ARG A 47 -18.65 10.50 2.64
C ARG A 47 -18.40 9.26 3.48
N TYR A 48 -18.93 9.29 4.69
CA TYR A 48 -18.82 8.14 5.60
C TYR A 48 -19.40 6.85 4.97
N GLU A 49 -20.48 6.98 4.21
CA GLU A 49 -21.15 5.85 3.56
C GLU A 49 -20.25 5.13 2.54
N ASP A 50 -19.24 5.81 2.01
CA ASP A 50 -18.30 5.22 1.06
C ASP A 50 -17.47 4.10 1.71
N ALA A 51 -17.39 4.07 3.05
CA ALA A 51 -16.70 3.02 3.78
C ALA A 51 -17.32 1.64 3.56
N THR A 52 -18.61 1.56 3.35
CA THR A 52 -19.30 0.26 3.10
C THR A 52 -18.83 -0.36 1.79
N ASP A 53 -18.64 0.44 0.74
CA ASP A 53 -18.12 -0.03 -0.54
C ASP A 53 -16.70 -0.56 -0.41
N ILE A 54 -15.90 0.10 0.41
CA ILE A 54 -14.52 -0.33 0.70
C ILE A 54 -14.51 -1.67 1.43
N VAL A 55 -15.40 -1.84 2.39
CA VAL A 55 -15.53 -3.12 3.12
C VAL A 55 -15.97 -4.25 2.18
N ASP A 56 -16.86 -3.95 1.24
CA ASP A 56 -17.30 -4.94 0.25
C ASP A 56 -16.12 -5.41 -0.62
N LEU A 57 -15.22 -4.50 -1.01
CA LEU A 57 -14.01 -4.86 -1.73
C LEU A 57 -13.09 -5.75 -0.88
N LEU A 58 -12.92 -5.42 0.39
CA LEU A 58 -12.13 -6.22 1.31
C LEU A 58 -12.72 -7.63 1.48
N ALA A 59 -14.04 -7.72 1.62
CA ALA A 59 -14.73 -9.00 1.71
C ALA A 59 -14.59 -9.83 0.43
N GLY A 60 -14.43 -9.16 -0.71
CA GLY A 60 -14.11 -9.77 -2.01
C GLY A 60 -12.65 -10.14 -2.19
N ASN A 61 -11.86 -10.09 -1.14
CA ASN A 61 -10.44 -10.46 -1.14
C ASN A 61 -9.57 -9.51 -1.96
N GLU A 62 -9.94 -8.25 -2.05
CA GLU A 62 -9.18 -7.21 -2.73
C GLU A 62 -8.42 -6.34 -1.73
N SER A 63 -7.28 -5.80 -2.15
CA SER A 63 -6.52 -4.80 -1.40
C SER A 63 -6.94 -3.40 -1.83
N ILE A 64 -7.04 -2.48 -0.89
CA ILE A 64 -7.52 -1.12 -1.16
C ILE A 64 -6.53 -0.11 -0.58
N LEU A 65 -6.10 0.81 -1.43
CA LEU A 65 -5.37 2.00 -1.00
C LEU A 65 -6.39 3.13 -0.85
N ILE A 66 -6.52 3.64 0.35
CA ILE A 66 -7.54 4.63 0.70
C ILE A 66 -6.88 5.97 0.98
N ASP A 67 -7.32 7.00 0.28
CA ASP A 67 -6.85 8.37 0.52
C ASP A 67 -8.01 9.23 1.04
N PHE A 68 -7.85 9.75 2.26
CA PHE A 68 -8.86 10.55 2.94
C PHE A 68 -8.71 12.06 2.72
N GLN A 69 -7.94 12.47 1.71
CA GLN A 69 -7.65 13.90 1.47
C GLN A 69 -8.90 14.75 1.23
N TYR A 70 -10.00 14.14 0.79
CA TYR A 70 -11.25 14.86 0.50
C TYR A 70 -12.25 14.84 1.66
N MET A 71 -11.86 14.27 2.80
CA MET A 71 -12.70 14.22 4.00
C MET A 71 -12.13 15.13 5.08
N THR A 72 -13.02 15.62 5.93
CA THR A 72 -12.60 16.29 7.15
C THR A 72 -11.92 15.27 8.08
N GLU A 73 -11.09 15.75 8.98
CA GLU A 73 -10.39 14.88 9.93
C GLU A 73 -11.38 14.05 10.78
N VAL A 74 -12.49 14.66 11.19
CA VAL A 74 -13.53 13.99 11.97
C VAL A 74 -14.20 12.87 11.15
N GLN A 75 -14.54 13.16 9.89
CA GLN A 75 -15.15 12.17 9.00
C GLN A 75 -14.19 11.03 8.67
N ALA A 76 -12.93 11.35 8.41
CA ALA A 76 -11.90 10.36 8.11
C ALA A 76 -11.71 9.40 9.31
N ARG A 77 -11.68 9.94 10.51
CA ARG A 77 -11.56 9.14 11.73
C ARG A 77 -12.75 8.20 11.91
N ARG A 78 -13.94 8.71 11.68
CA ARG A 78 -15.17 7.91 11.76
C ARG A 78 -15.15 6.76 10.75
N CYS A 79 -14.70 7.06 9.53
CA CYS A 79 -14.51 6.07 8.48
C CYS A 79 -13.48 5.02 8.89
N LEU A 80 -12.35 5.44 9.43
CA LEU A 80 -11.27 4.56 9.90
C LEU A 80 -11.74 3.64 11.02
N ASP A 81 -12.54 4.13 11.95
CA ASP A 81 -13.08 3.32 13.04
C ASP A 81 -13.98 2.22 12.49
N TYR A 82 -14.81 2.53 11.50
CA TYR A 82 -15.64 1.54 10.83
C TYR A 82 -14.80 0.50 10.09
N LEU A 83 -13.80 0.95 9.34
CA LEU A 83 -12.89 0.07 8.59
C LEU A 83 -12.05 -0.80 9.52
N ASP A 84 -11.62 -0.26 10.64
CA ASP A 84 -10.86 -1.02 11.64
C ASP A 84 -11.67 -2.15 12.24
N GLY A 85 -12.94 -1.90 12.56
CA GLY A 85 -13.85 -2.95 13.02
C GLY A 85 -14.08 -4.02 11.96
N ALA A 86 -14.32 -3.61 10.72
CA ALA A 86 -14.55 -4.54 9.62
C ALA A 86 -13.31 -5.39 9.32
N ARG A 87 -12.11 -4.78 9.29
CA ARG A 87 -10.87 -5.52 9.05
C ARG A 87 -10.63 -6.56 10.14
N HIS A 88 -11.00 -6.26 11.39
CA HIS A 88 -10.87 -7.20 12.50
C HIS A 88 -11.73 -8.45 12.28
N VAL A 89 -12.99 -8.25 11.92
CA VAL A 89 -13.92 -9.35 11.64
C VAL A 89 -13.46 -10.20 10.46
N LEU A 90 -12.92 -9.56 9.42
CA LEU A 90 -12.49 -10.22 8.19
C LEU A 90 -11.02 -10.68 8.24
N ALA A 91 -10.34 -10.51 9.37
CA ALA A 91 -8.93 -10.85 9.57
C ALA A 91 -7.99 -10.12 8.60
N GLY A 92 -8.37 -8.90 8.19
CA GLY A 92 -7.53 -8.05 7.36
C GLY A 92 -6.59 -7.17 8.17
N GLU A 93 -5.79 -6.39 7.48
CA GLU A 93 -4.89 -5.41 8.08
C GLU A 93 -5.17 -4.02 7.54
N LEU A 94 -5.08 -3.03 8.42
CA LEU A 94 -5.21 -1.61 8.07
C LEU A 94 -3.95 -0.90 8.54
N ARG A 95 -3.21 -0.31 7.59
CA ARG A 95 -1.94 0.37 7.88
C ARG A 95 -1.90 1.75 7.29
N LYS A 96 -1.43 2.71 8.07
CA LYS A 96 -1.18 4.06 7.59
C LYS A 96 0.11 4.08 6.77
N VAL A 97 0.06 4.55 5.54
CA VAL A 97 1.21 4.62 4.63
C VAL A 97 1.65 6.05 4.33
N ALA A 98 0.78 7.03 4.57
CA ALA A 98 1.08 8.47 4.44
C ALA A 98 0.09 9.25 5.32
N ASN A 99 0.20 10.57 5.37
CA ASN A 99 -0.63 11.40 6.27
C ASN A 99 -2.14 11.16 6.13
N THR A 100 -2.62 11.02 4.89
CA THR A 100 -4.04 10.80 4.62
C THR A 100 -4.29 9.44 3.96
N MET A 101 -3.26 8.63 3.77
CA MET A 101 -3.35 7.40 3.01
C MET A 101 -3.20 6.17 3.90
N TYR A 102 -4.07 5.21 3.68
CA TYR A 102 -4.11 3.94 4.40
C TYR A 102 -4.19 2.78 3.42
N LEU A 103 -3.54 1.69 3.76
CA LEU A 103 -3.60 0.45 3.00
C LEU A 103 -4.40 -0.57 3.78
N LEU A 104 -5.48 -1.05 3.18
CA LEU A 104 -6.36 -2.07 3.75
C LEU A 104 -6.20 -3.35 2.92
N THR A 105 -5.75 -4.42 3.57
CA THR A 105 -5.44 -5.67 2.89
C THR A 105 -6.20 -6.84 3.49
N PRO A 106 -6.61 -7.81 2.66
CA PRO A 106 -7.27 -9.01 3.16
C PRO A 106 -6.29 -9.98 3.82
N VAL A 107 -6.83 -11.01 4.44
CA VAL A 107 -6.05 -12.07 5.06
C VAL A 107 -5.10 -12.72 4.04
N GLY A 108 -3.89 -13.01 4.48
CA GLY A 108 -2.89 -13.69 3.64
C GLY A 108 -2.06 -12.77 2.76
N VAL A 109 -2.34 -11.48 2.73
CA VAL A 109 -1.52 -10.51 1.99
C VAL A 109 -0.42 -9.99 2.92
N VAL A 110 0.83 -10.11 2.48
CA VAL A 110 1.97 -9.59 3.21
C VAL A 110 2.32 -8.21 2.66
N VAL A 111 2.33 -7.22 3.53
CA VAL A 111 2.69 -5.85 3.18
C VAL A 111 4.05 -5.52 3.76
N ASN A 112 5.01 -5.23 2.89
CA ASN A 112 6.32 -4.77 3.28
C ASN A 112 6.37 -3.26 3.11
N ILE A 113 6.41 -2.55 4.22
CA ILE A 113 6.56 -1.10 4.24
C ILE A 113 7.97 -0.81 4.70
N GLU A 114 8.71 -0.05 3.88
CA GLU A 114 10.02 0.44 4.30
C GLU A 114 9.80 1.42 5.45
N ASP A 115 10.20 0.98 6.62
CA ASP A 115 10.10 1.78 7.82
C ASP A 115 11.25 2.77 7.82
N ILE A 116 11.00 3.94 7.24
CA ILE A 116 11.91 5.07 7.45
C ILE A 116 11.80 5.39 8.93
N ARG A 117 12.77 4.96 9.71
CA ARG A 117 12.80 5.26 11.12
C ARG A 117 12.90 6.76 11.31
N LEU A 118 11.76 7.38 11.36
CA LEU A 118 11.63 8.72 11.89
C LEU A 118 12.08 8.69 13.35
N PRO A 119 12.57 9.81 13.90
CA PRO A 119 12.91 9.91 15.31
C PRO A 119 11.81 9.28 16.18
N GLU A 120 12.19 8.67 17.28
CA GLU A 120 11.27 8.02 18.22
C GLU A 120 10.04 8.87 18.56
N GLU A 121 10.22 10.19 18.57
CA GLU A 121 9.14 11.14 18.82
C GLU A 121 8.00 11.05 17.78
N ALA A 122 8.31 10.81 16.51
CA ALA A 122 7.28 10.69 15.48
C ALA A 122 6.50 9.37 15.56
N GLN A 123 7.15 8.30 15.98
CA GLN A 123 6.47 7.03 16.23
C GLN A 123 5.62 7.09 17.50
N SER A 124 6.09 7.77 18.52
CA SER A 124 5.34 7.96 19.75
C SER A 124 4.14 8.89 19.57
N GLU A 125 4.21 9.88 18.67
CA GLU A 125 3.08 10.75 18.34
C GLU A 125 1.91 9.98 17.73
N GLU A 126 2.18 9.08 16.83
CA GLU A 126 1.15 8.25 16.21
C GLU A 126 0.48 7.33 17.24
N TYR A 127 1.27 6.76 18.10
CA TYR A 127 0.81 5.91 19.18
C TYR A 127 0.07 6.71 20.25
N ASP A 128 0.61 7.87 20.66
CA ASP A 128 0.01 8.77 21.63
C ASP A 128 -1.34 9.32 21.15
N PHE A 129 -1.49 9.53 19.86
CA PHE A 129 -2.74 9.98 19.28
C PHE A 129 -3.88 8.98 19.55
N ASP A 130 -3.62 7.69 19.35
CA ASP A 130 -4.59 6.64 19.63
C ASP A 130 -4.86 6.50 21.14
N MET A 131 -3.85 6.66 21.96
CA MET A 131 -3.99 6.62 23.42
C MET A 131 -4.75 7.84 23.96
N LYS A 132 -4.51 9.03 23.41
CA LYS A 132 -5.25 10.24 23.79
C LYS A 132 -6.73 10.11 23.43
N ARG A 133 -7.03 9.52 22.28
CA ARG A 133 -8.41 9.22 21.90
C ARG A 133 -9.09 8.30 22.91
N ASN A 134 -8.38 7.32 23.41
CA ASN A 134 -8.89 6.39 24.42
C ASN A 134 -9.04 7.04 25.79
N ARG A 135 -8.21 8.03 26.13
CA ARG A 135 -8.29 8.74 27.40
C ARG A 135 -9.42 9.75 27.48
N VAL A 136 -9.87 10.27 26.35
CA VAL A 136 -10.96 11.27 26.29
C VAL A 136 -12.33 10.60 26.51
N ARG A 137 -12.32 9.31 26.56
CA ARG A 137 -13.48 8.56 26.98
C ARG A 137 -13.52 8.50 28.50
#